data_e399b151220e178235bb691c4bcfa45c
#
_entry.id   e399b151220e178235bb691c4bcfa45c
#
_cell.length_a   1.000
_cell.length_b   1.000
_cell.length_c   1.000
_cell.angle_alpha   90.00
_cell.angle_beta   90.00
_cell.angle_gamma   90.00
#
_symmetry.space_group_name_H-M   'P 1'
#
loop_
_entity.id
_entity.type
_entity.pdbx_description
1 polymer ?
#
loop_
_entity_poly.entity_id
_entity_poly.type
_entity_poly.pdbx_seq_one_letter_code
_entity_poly.pdbx_strand_id
1 'polypeptide(L)'
;NRQAEVVGLVDSGATVSVIPYEIGIRLGEIWDDRKANIRLAGNLGNFPATPLTAIAKIGDFEPVRLVFAWVKTDAPLILGQTNFFMEFDVCFYRSKLEFEIMPKLL
;
A
#
# COMPACT_ATOMS: atom_id res chain seq x y z
N ASN A 1 8.46 15.80 9.82
CA ASN A 1 8.02 14.91 8.74
C ASN A 1 8.82 13.61 8.75
N ARG A 2 8.12 12.52 8.90
CA ARG A 2 8.74 11.21 8.93
C ARG A 2 8.62 10.52 7.60
N GLN A 3 9.65 9.78 7.25
CA GLN A 3 9.70 9.02 6.00
C GLN A 3 10.21 7.62 6.28
N ALA A 4 9.82 6.70 5.42
CA ALA A 4 10.37 5.36 5.40
C ALA A 4 10.59 4.96 3.95
N GLU A 5 11.74 4.38 3.68
CA GLU A 5 12.01 3.77 2.39
C GLU A 5 11.62 2.31 2.48
N VAL A 6 10.75 1.86 1.58
CA VAL A 6 10.15 0.54 1.68
C VAL A 6 10.14 -0.13 0.31
N VAL A 7 9.99 -1.45 0.34
CA VAL A 7 9.76 -2.24 -0.87
C VAL A 7 8.31 -2.67 -0.87
N GLY A 8 7.60 -2.36 -1.93
CA GLY A 8 6.20 -2.72 -2.08
C GLY A 8 6.01 -3.82 -3.10
N LEU A 9 5.02 -4.66 -2.86
CA LEU A 9 4.60 -5.70 -3.78
C LEU A 9 3.42 -5.18 -4.61
N VAL A 10 3.62 -5.07 -5.92
CA VAL A 10 2.55 -4.68 -6.84
C VAL A 10 1.69 -5.91 -7.08
N ASP A 11 0.45 -5.87 -6.62
CA ASP A 11 -0.45 -7.04 -6.63
C ASP A 11 -1.80 -6.68 -7.22
N SER A 12 -2.01 -7.08 -8.49
CA SER A 12 -3.27 -6.82 -9.19
C SER A 12 -4.43 -7.64 -8.61
N GLY A 13 -4.13 -8.68 -7.85
CA GLY A 13 -5.16 -9.48 -7.18
C GLY A 13 -5.62 -8.89 -5.85
N ALA A 14 -4.91 -7.90 -5.32
CA ALA A 14 -5.28 -7.27 -4.07
C ALA A 14 -6.26 -6.13 -4.32
N THR A 15 -7.39 -6.14 -3.62
CA THR A 15 -8.40 -5.09 -3.75
C THR A 15 -7.94 -3.78 -3.15
N VAL A 16 -7.22 -3.84 -2.05
CA VAL A 16 -6.74 -2.66 -1.33
C VAL A 16 -5.23 -2.75 -1.13
N SER A 17 -4.62 -1.59 -0.91
CA SER A 17 -3.22 -1.51 -0.53
C SER A 17 -3.09 -1.77 0.96
N VAL A 18 -2.01 -2.44 1.37
CA VAL A 18 -1.78 -2.85 2.76
C VAL A 18 -0.43 -2.34 3.21
N ILE A 19 -0.37 -1.78 4.41
CA ILE A 19 0.88 -1.36 5.03
C ILE A 19 1.05 -2.10 6.36
N PRO A 20 2.23 -2.73 6.60
CA PRO A 20 2.44 -3.46 7.85
C PRO A 20 2.56 -2.52 9.04
N TYR A 21 2.32 -3.07 10.23
CA TYR A 21 2.25 -2.31 11.47
C TYR A 21 3.49 -1.44 11.68
N GLU A 22 4.67 -2.04 11.56
CA GLU A 22 5.92 -1.36 11.86
C GLU A 22 6.17 -0.15 10.96
N ILE A 23 5.79 -0.22 9.70
CA ILE A 23 5.98 0.90 8.78
C ILE A 23 5.12 2.09 9.20
N GLY A 24 3.87 1.84 9.58
CA GLY A 24 3.00 2.90 10.10
C GLY A 24 3.60 3.56 11.34
N ILE A 25 4.16 2.77 12.24
CA ILE A 25 4.83 3.30 13.44
C ILE A 25 6.03 4.17 13.04
N ARG A 26 6.83 3.73 12.08
CA ARG A 26 7.99 4.48 11.57
C ARG A 26 7.58 5.80 10.92
N LEU A 27 6.40 5.84 10.34
CA LEU A 27 5.85 7.08 9.76
C LEU A 27 5.26 8.00 10.82
N GLY A 28 5.29 7.60 12.08
CA GLY A 28 4.79 8.45 13.17
C GLY A 28 3.30 8.30 13.43
N GLU A 29 2.65 7.32 12.83
CA GLU A 29 1.22 7.09 13.07
C GLU A 29 1.00 6.45 14.43
N ILE A 30 -0.13 6.76 15.03
CA ILE A 30 -0.49 6.24 16.35
C ILE A 30 -1.64 5.24 16.15
N TRP A 31 -1.41 4.01 16.61
CA TRP A 31 -2.44 2.99 16.53
C TRP A 31 -3.53 3.23 17.57
N ASP A 32 -4.78 3.13 17.12
CA ASP A 32 -5.95 3.24 17.95
C ASP A 32 -6.90 2.08 17.65
N ASP A 33 -6.99 1.12 18.58
CA ASP A 33 -7.84 -0.06 18.42
C ASP A 33 -9.30 0.29 18.15
N ARG A 34 -9.76 1.46 18.60
CA ARG A 34 -11.15 1.88 18.39
C ARG A 34 -11.45 2.21 16.93
N LYS A 35 -10.42 2.45 16.13
CA LYS A 35 -10.55 2.77 14.71
C LYS A 35 -10.31 1.57 13.82
N ALA A 36 -10.01 0.41 14.40
CA ALA A 36 -9.64 -0.78 13.66
C ALA A 36 -10.89 -1.53 13.18
N ASN A 37 -11.57 -0.95 12.19
CA ASN A 37 -12.84 -1.46 11.68
C ASN A 37 -12.76 -1.99 10.25
N ILE A 38 -11.57 -2.07 9.69
CA ILE A 38 -11.37 -2.64 8.35
C ILE A 38 -11.16 -4.14 8.48
N ARG A 39 -11.84 -4.90 7.64
CA ARG A 39 -11.65 -6.34 7.52
C ARG A 39 -11.02 -6.65 6.17
N LEU A 40 -9.91 -7.38 6.22
CA LEU A 40 -9.22 -7.82 5.03
C LEU A 40 -9.60 -9.26 4.70
N ALA A 41 -9.40 -9.66 3.45
CA ALA A 41 -9.61 -11.04 3.01
C ALA A 41 -8.36 -11.88 3.26
N GLY A 42 -8.55 -13.20 3.25
CA GLY A 42 -7.44 -14.15 3.34
C GLY A 42 -6.74 -14.15 4.70
N ASN A 43 -5.44 -14.34 4.67
CA ASN A 43 -4.64 -14.51 5.88
C ASN A 43 -4.64 -13.30 6.80
N LEU A 44 -4.87 -12.12 6.26
CA LEU A 44 -4.88 -10.89 7.05
C LEU A 44 -6.23 -10.62 7.72
N GLY A 45 -7.26 -11.41 7.40
CA GLY A 45 -8.61 -11.22 7.94
C GLY A 45 -8.72 -11.37 9.45
N ASN A 46 -7.75 -12.01 10.08
CA ASN A 46 -7.73 -12.22 11.52
C ASN A 46 -7.05 -11.08 12.28
N PHE A 47 -6.52 -10.09 11.59
CA PHE A 47 -5.81 -8.99 12.21
C PHE A 47 -6.60 -7.69 12.09
N PRO A 48 -6.57 -6.85 13.14
CA PRO A 48 -7.23 -5.56 13.04
C PRO A 48 -6.52 -4.66 12.03
N ALA A 49 -7.28 -3.84 11.34
CA ALA A 49 -6.75 -2.89 10.38
C ALA A 49 -7.50 -1.56 10.47
N THR A 50 -6.76 -0.48 10.23
CA THR A 50 -7.29 0.87 10.28
C THR A 50 -6.78 1.66 9.05
N PRO A 51 -7.49 2.68 8.58
CA PRO A 51 -7.01 3.46 7.44
C PRO A 51 -5.75 4.25 7.79
N LEU A 52 -4.83 4.32 6.85
CA LEU A 52 -3.64 5.15 6.95
C LEU A 52 -3.38 5.81 5.61
N THR A 53 -3.27 7.12 5.61
CA THR A 53 -2.96 7.88 4.40
C THR A 53 -1.52 8.34 4.45
N ALA A 54 -0.81 8.16 3.35
CA ALA A 54 0.57 8.58 3.23
C ALA A 54 0.85 9.14 1.84
N ILE A 55 1.84 10.01 1.76
CA ILE A 55 2.34 10.48 0.48
C ILE A 55 3.45 9.53 0.03
N ALA A 56 3.29 8.97 -1.14
CA ALA A 56 4.23 8.01 -1.70
C ALA A 56 5.02 8.62 -2.84
N LYS A 57 6.32 8.46 -2.80
CA LYS A 57 7.23 8.83 -3.88
C LYS A 57 7.73 7.55 -4.53
N ILE A 58 7.42 7.36 -5.80
CA ILE A 58 7.77 6.15 -6.54
C ILE A 58 8.66 6.57 -7.70
N GLY A 59 9.93 6.14 -7.63
CA GLY A 59 10.91 6.54 -8.64
C GLY A 59 10.97 8.05 -8.77
N ASP A 60 10.97 8.53 -9.99
CA ASP A 60 11.01 9.96 -10.29
C ASP A 60 9.65 10.58 -10.56
N PHE A 61 8.58 9.82 -10.35
CA PHE A 61 7.23 10.32 -10.56
C PHE A 61 6.84 11.33 -9.50
N GLU A 62 5.87 12.16 -9.81
CA GLU A 62 5.30 13.08 -8.82
C GLU A 62 4.72 12.30 -7.65
N PRO A 63 4.89 12.80 -6.43
CA PRO A 63 4.32 12.15 -5.26
C PRO A 63 2.80 12.00 -5.38
N VAL A 64 2.29 10.88 -4.91
CA VAL A 64 0.86 10.60 -4.90
C VAL A 64 0.39 10.28 -3.50
N ARG A 65 -0.87 10.56 -3.25
CA ARG A 65 -1.50 10.26 -1.98
C ARG A 65 -2.12 8.86 -2.06
N LEU A 66 -1.68 7.98 -1.19
CA LEU A 66 -2.20 6.63 -1.13
C LEU A 66 -2.86 6.36 0.22
N VAL A 67 -3.95 5.59 0.18
CA VAL A 67 -4.64 5.14 1.38
C VAL A 67 -4.41 3.65 1.52
N PHE A 68 -3.96 3.26 2.70
CA PHE A 68 -3.64 1.86 3.01
C PHE A 68 -4.58 1.33 4.09
N ALA A 69 -4.77 0.02 4.08
CA ALA A 69 -5.21 -0.69 5.27
C ALA A 69 -3.97 -0.96 6.12
N TRP A 70 -3.88 -0.31 7.27
CA TRP A 70 -2.76 -0.48 8.20
C TRP A 70 -3.09 -1.63 9.13
N VAL A 71 -2.38 -2.74 8.99
CA VAL A 71 -2.65 -3.96 9.74
C VAL A 71 -1.73 -4.07 10.92
N LYS A 72 -2.26 -4.57 12.04
CA LYS A 72 -1.48 -4.74 13.26
C LYS A 72 -0.77 -6.09 13.25
N THR A 73 0.02 -6.31 12.22
CA THR A 73 0.84 -7.51 12.10
C THR A 73 1.97 -7.26 11.11
N ASP A 74 2.93 -8.16 11.08
CA ASP A 74 3.95 -8.20 10.06
C ASP A 74 3.31 -8.70 8.75
N ALA A 75 3.52 -7.95 7.68
CA ALA A 75 2.95 -8.26 6.38
C ALA A 75 3.77 -7.55 5.31
N PRO A 76 3.77 -8.03 4.06
CA PRO A 76 4.36 -7.24 2.99
C PRO A 76 3.55 -5.98 2.76
N LEU A 77 4.22 -4.90 2.33
CA LEU A 77 3.53 -3.72 1.86
C LEU A 77 2.97 -4.05 0.48
N ILE A 78 1.66 -3.96 0.33
CA ILE A 78 0.97 -4.35 -0.89
C ILE A 78 0.40 -3.12 -1.56
N LEU A 79 0.66 -2.98 -2.85
CA LEU A 79 0.11 -1.93 -3.69
C LEU A 79 -0.98 -2.57 -4.54
N GLY A 80 -2.22 -2.31 -4.17
CA GLY A 80 -3.39 -2.97 -4.73
C GLY A 80 -4.21 -2.08 -5.65
N GLN A 81 -5.38 -2.59 -6.05
CA GLN A 81 -6.24 -1.92 -7.02
C GLN A 81 -6.78 -0.59 -6.52
N THR A 82 -7.21 -0.53 -5.26
CA THR A 82 -7.70 0.72 -4.69
C THR A 82 -6.53 1.65 -4.42
N ASN A 83 -6.62 2.86 -4.91
CA ASN A 83 -5.63 3.94 -4.87
C ASN A 83 -4.42 3.71 -5.76
N PHE A 84 -3.60 2.65 -5.57
CA PHE A 84 -2.37 2.53 -6.35
C PHE A 84 -2.65 2.36 -7.84
N PHE A 85 -3.48 1.37 -8.20
CA PHE A 85 -3.81 1.13 -9.60
C PHE A 85 -4.74 2.20 -10.18
N MET A 86 -5.26 3.07 -9.32
CA MET A 86 -6.04 4.24 -9.75
C MET A 86 -5.12 5.41 -10.12
N GLU A 87 -3.90 5.43 -9.58
CA GLU A 87 -2.93 6.49 -9.84
C GLU A 87 -1.91 6.11 -10.92
N PHE A 88 -1.69 4.83 -11.14
CA PHE A 88 -0.67 4.33 -12.07
C PHE A 88 -1.23 3.26 -12.98
N ASP A 89 -0.80 3.30 -14.24
CA ASP A 89 -0.95 2.18 -15.14
C ASP A 89 0.21 1.22 -14.95
N VAL A 90 -0.09 -0.08 -14.92
CA VAL A 90 0.93 -1.10 -14.71
C VAL A 90 0.87 -2.09 -15.86
N CYS A 91 2.02 -2.31 -16.49
CA CYS A 91 2.17 -3.23 -17.60
C CYS A 91 3.09 -4.37 -17.18
N PHE A 92 2.63 -5.60 -17.29
CA PHE A 92 3.41 -6.77 -16.93
C PHE A 92 3.99 -7.45 -18.16
N TYR A 93 5.28 -7.71 -18.14
CA TYR A 93 6.01 -8.37 -19.22
C TYR A 93 6.45 -9.74 -18.75
N ARG A 94 5.61 -10.72 -18.94
CA ARG A 94 5.81 -12.08 -18.43
C ARG A 94 7.12 -12.70 -18.89
N SER A 95 7.47 -12.56 -20.17
CA SER A 95 8.65 -13.17 -20.73
C SER A 95 9.95 -12.62 -20.16
N LYS A 96 9.91 -11.38 -19.66
CA LYS A 96 11.07 -10.71 -19.07
C LYS A 96 11.06 -10.75 -17.55
N LEU A 97 9.98 -11.22 -16.94
CA LEU A 97 9.74 -11.19 -15.50
C LEU A 97 9.88 -9.76 -14.96
N GLU A 98 9.33 -8.79 -15.69
CA GLU A 98 9.39 -7.37 -15.39
C GLU A 98 8.01 -6.76 -15.42
N PHE A 99 7.90 -5.58 -14.85
CA PHE A 99 6.71 -4.75 -15.05
C PHE A 99 7.12 -3.28 -15.15
N GLU A 100 6.23 -2.50 -15.70
CA GLU A 100 6.43 -1.07 -15.91
C GLU A 100 5.29 -0.31 -15.25
N ILE A 101 5.63 0.79 -14.60
CA ILE A 101 4.65 1.67 -13.94
C ILE A 101 4.72 3.01 -14.61
N MET A 102 3.56 3.57 -14.95
CA MET A 102 3.45 4.91 -15.52
C MET A 102 2.31 5.67 -14.85
N PRO A 103 2.49 6.96 -14.55
CA PRO A 103 1.37 7.76 -14.04
C PRO A 103 0.24 7.78 -15.07
N LYS A 104 -0.99 7.77 -14.59
CA LYS A 104 -2.13 7.88 -15.50
C LYS A 104 -2.18 9.26 -16.13
N LEU A 105 -2.43 9.27 -17.42
CA LEU A 105 -2.68 10.50 -18.14
C LEU A 105 -4.17 10.82 -18.04
N LEU A 106 -4.46 12.08 -17.78
CA LEU A 106 -5.84 12.56 -17.72
C LEU A 106 -6.38 12.92 -19.09
#